data_929dad46a8eacb3afe1e122bf679118d
#
_entry.id   929dad46a8eacb3afe1e122bf679118d
#
_cell.length_a   1.000
_cell.length_b   1.000
_cell.length_c   1.000
_cell.angle_alpha   90.00
_cell.angle_beta   90.00
_cell.angle_gamma   90.00
#
_symmetry.space_group_name_H-M   'P 1'
#
loop_
_entity.id
_entity.type
_entity.pdbx_description
1 polymer ?
#
loop_
_entity_poly.entity_id
_entity_poly.type
_entity_poly.pdbx_seq_one_letter_code
_entity_poly.pdbx_strand_id
1 'polypeptide(L)'
;MAEPAVVSMMEFKGDPEQLRSQMSKIDELARRKASEYGGISSTVVRTDDGIMVINMWDSEDGRHRMGDDPEIRQAAQEAGLGPPNARGYQVLQHRTVS
;
A
#
# COMPACT_ATOMS: atom_id res chain seq x y z
N MET A 1 8.97 -17.22 8.26
CA MET A 1 8.03 -16.20 7.78
C MET A 1 8.13 -14.95 8.63
N ALA A 2 8.12 -13.81 7.97
CA ALA A 2 8.17 -12.55 8.71
C ALA A 2 6.86 -12.29 9.44
N GLU A 3 6.95 -11.79 10.66
CA GLU A 3 5.79 -11.37 11.44
C GLU A 3 5.43 -9.94 11.07
N PRO A 4 4.14 -9.61 10.89
CA PRO A 4 3.75 -8.24 10.64
C PRO A 4 4.02 -7.36 11.86
N ALA A 5 4.72 -6.25 11.65
CA ALA A 5 5.04 -5.28 12.69
C ALA A 5 4.24 -4.00 12.53
N VAL A 6 3.90 -3.64 11.30
CA VAL A 6 3.21 -2.38 10.99
C VAL A 6 2.14 -2.64 9.94
N VAL A 7 1.00 -1.99 10.08
CA VAL A 7 -0.02 -1.93 9.04
C VAL A 7 -0.08 -0.49 8.53
N SER A 8 -0.12 -0.34 7.21
CA SER A 8 -0.33 0.98 6.60
C SER A 8 -1.68 1.02 5.90
N MET A 9 -2.32 2.17 5.93
CA MET A 9 -3.60 2.41 5.28
C MET A 9 -3.45 3.65 4.43
N MET A 10 -3.72 3.50 3.12
CA MET A 10 -3.65 4.61 2.17
C MET A 10 -5.02 4.80 1.54
N GLU A 11 -5.59 5.99 1.72
CA GLU A 11 -6.89 6.31 1.16
C GLU A 11 -6.73 7.16 -0.10
N PHE A 12 -7.42 6.74 -1.16
CA PHE A 12 -7.50 7.49 -2.41
C PHE A 12 -8.96 7.82 -2.67
N LYS A 13 -9.24 9.10 -2.96
CA LYS A 13 -10.61 9.54 -3.27
C LYS A 13 -10.82 9.54 -4.76
N GLY A 14 -12.00 9.12 -5.19
CA GLY A 14 -12.38 9.08 -6.58
C GLY A 14 -13.22 7.87 -6.91
N ASP A 15 -13.48 7.67 -8.21
CA ASP A 15 -14.23 6.51 -8.66
C ASP A 15 -13.40 5.23 -8.41
N PRO A 16 -13.95 4.25 -7.68
CA PRO A 16 -13.17 3.05 -7.32
C PRO A 16 -12.65 2.27 -8.53
N GLU A 17 -13.42 2.17 -9.59
CA GLU A 17 -13.00 1.41 -10.76
C GLU A 17 -11.89 2.13 -11.53
N GLN A 18 -11.99 3.46 -11.63
CA GLN A 18 -10.94 4.26 -12.25
C GLN A 18 -9.66 4.19 -11.43
N LEU A 19 -9.76 4.30 -10.10
CA LEU A 19 -8.60 4.20 -9.22
C LEU A 19 -7.93 2.82 -9.35
N ARG A 20 -8.74 1.75 -9.41
CA ARG A 20 -8.20 0.40 -9.60
C ARG A 20 -7.48 0.27 -10.94
N SER A 21 -8.04 0.86 -11.99
CA SER A 21 -7.41 0.86 -13.31
C SER A 21 -6.07 1.59 -13.30
N GLN A 22 -6.02 2.74 -12.61
CA GLN A 22 -4.77 3.50 -12.46
C GLN A 22 -3.74 2.72 -11.66
N MET A 23 -4.16 2.07 -10.58
CA MET A 23 -3.25 1.26 -9.75
C MET A 23 -2.71 0.06 -10.51
N SER A 24 -3.49 -0.54 -11.40
CA SER A 24 -3.03 -1.71 -12.15
C SER A 24 -1.82 -1.41 -13.01
N LYS A 25 -1.63 -0.14 -13.40
CA LYS A 25 -0.49 0.27 -14.20
C LYS A 25 0.83 0.19 -13.44
N ILE A 26 0.79 0.19 -12.11
CA ILE A 26 1.99 0.13 -11.29
C ILE A 26 2.05 -1.12 -10.41
N ASP A 27 1.09 -2.04 -10.55
CA ASP A 27 0.96 -3.21 -9.68
C ASP A 27 2.26 -4.03 -9.61
N GLU A 28 2.85 -4.32 -10.75
CA GLU A 28 4.04 -5.16 -10.76
C GLU A 28 5.23 -4.48 -10.10
N LEU A 29 5.43 -3.20 -10.40
CA LEU A 29 6.49 -2.42 -9.76
C LEU A 29 6.25 -2.33 -8.25
N ALA A 30 5.01 -2.04 -7.85
CA ALA A 30 4.66 -1.91 -6.43
C ALA A 30 4.89 -3.21 -5.69
N ARG A 31 4.51 -4.35 -6.29
CA ARG A 31 4.71 -5.66 -5.67
C ARG A 31 6.19 -5.97 -5.49
N ARG A 32 6.99 -5.71 -6.52
CA ARG A 32 8.43 -5.96 -6.47
C ARG A 32 9.10 -5.09 -5.41
N LYS A 33 8.78 -3.81 -5.38
CA LYS A 33 9.34 -2.88 -4.41
C LYS A 33 8.89 -3.21 -2.99
N ALA A 34 7.62 -3.54 -2.81
CA ALA A 34 7.11 -3.93 -1.50
C ALA A 34 7.84 -5.16 -0.97
N SER A 35 8.09 -6.14 -1.84
CA SER A 35 8.86 -7.32 -1.45
C SER A 35 10.27 -6.96 -0.97
N GLU A 36 10.92 -6.02 -1.66
CA GLU A 36 12.26 -5.55 -1.26
C GLU A 36 12.25 -4.84 0.09
N TYR A 37 11.17 -4.15 0.40
CA TYR A 37 11.06 -3.35 1.64
C TYR A 37 10.36 -4.09 2.78
N GLY A 38 10.11 -5.40 2.63
CA GLY A 38 9.52 -6.19 3.70
C GLY A 38 8.01 -6.19 3.77
N GLY A 39 7.35 -5.94 2.64
CA GLY A 39 5.90 -6.05 2.53
C GLY A 39 5.45 -7.50 2.65
N ILE A 40 4.39 -7.73 3.41
CA ILE A 40 3.87 -9.07 3.69
C ILE A 40 2.58 -9.33 2.94
N SER A 41 1.66 -8.37 2.95
CA SER A 41 0.36 -8.54 2.30
C SER A 41 -0.19 -7.18 1.87
N SER A 42 -1.12 -7.22 0.93
CA SER A 42 -1.79 -6.02 0.43
C SER A 42 -3.24 -6.35 0.15
N THR A 43 -4.15 -5.51 0.62
CA THR A 43 -5.58 -5.65 0.41
C THR A 43 -6.14 -4.30 -0.02
N VAL A 44 -6.97 -4.31 -1.05
CA VAL A 44 -7.64 -3.10 -1.53
C VAL A 44 -9.12 -3.24 -1.26
N VAL A 45 -9.71 -2.26 -0.59
CA VAL A 45 -11.13 -2.25 -0.27
C VAL A 45 -11.79 -1.00 -0.82
N ARG A 46 -13.10 -1.10 -1.07
CA ARG A 46 -13.92 0.04 -1.47
C ARG A 46 -14.32 0.82 -0.23
N THR A 47 -14.23 2.15 -0.31
CA THR A 47 -14.74 3.04 0.74
C THR A 47 -15.90 3.85 0.18
N ASP A 48 -16.52 4.68 1.01
CA ASP A 48 -17.66 5.51 0.58
C ASP A 48 -17.29 6.50 -0.52
N ASP A 49 -16.03 6.97 -0.53
CA ASP A 49 -15.60 8.00 -1.47
C ASP A 49 -14.39 7.61 -2.31
N GLY A 50 -14.02 6.32 -2.31
CA GLY A 50 -12.91 5.86 -3.11
C GLY A 50 -12.47 4.45 -2.78
N ILE A 51 -11.16 4.28 -2.55
CA ILE A 51 -10.58 3.00 -2.15
C ILE A 51 -9.60 3.20 -1.01
N MET A 52 -9.33 2.13 -0.28
CA MET A 52 -8.28 2.09 0.73
C MET A 52 -7.38 0.90 0.45
N VAL A 53 -6.06 1.14 0.50
CA VAL A 53 -5.06 0.09 0.35
C VAL A 53 -4.50 -0.20 1.74
N ILE A 54 -4.62 -1.45 2.17
CA ILE A 54 -4.18 -1.91 3.49
C ILE A 54 -3.02 -2.85 3.29
N ASN A 55 -1.83 -2.46 3.76
CA ASN A 55 -0.62 -3.25 3.60
C ASN A 55 -0.04 -3.61 4.96
N MET A 56 0.53 -4.80 5.06
CA MET A 56 1.28 -5.21 6.24
C MET A 56 2.75 -5.26 5.90
N TRP A 57 3.59 -4.86 6.86
CA TRP A 57 5.04 -4.75 6.71
C TRP A 57 5.74 -5.41 7.87
N ASP A 58 6.94 -5.95 7.62
CA ASP A 58 7.75 -6.55 8.70
C ASP A 58 8.50 -5.50 9.53
N SER A 59 8.54 -4.24 9.07
CA SER A 59 9.18 -3.16 9.83
C SER A 59 8.61 -1.80 9.45
N GLU A 60 8.72 -0.86 10.39
CA GLU A 60 8.38 0.54 10.15
C GLU A 60 9.34 1.17 9.13
N ASP A 61 10.62 0.80 9.19
CA ASP A 61 11.62 1.30 8.26
C ASP A 61 11.26 0.93 6.81
N GLY A 62 10.87 -0.32 6.59
CA GLY A 62 10.47 -0.77 5.25
C GLY A 62 9.29 0.00 4.70
N ARG A 63 8.29 0.24 5.56
CA ARG A 63 7.12 1.03 5.17
C ARG A 63 7.52 2.45 4.74
N HIS A 64 8.37 3.09 5.52
CA HIS A 64 8.85 4.44 5.19
C HIS A 64 9.64 4.47 3.91
N ARG A 65 10.51 3.50 3.69
CA ARG A 65 11.34 3.42 2.49
C ARG A 65 10.48 3.24 1.24
N MET A 66 9.42 2.44 1.33
CA MET A 66 8.48 2.29 0.22
C MET A 66 7.80 3.62 -0.11
N GLY A 67 7.33 4.34 0.92
CA GLY A 67 6.67 5.64 0.72
C GLY A 67 7.59 6.71 0.16
N ASP A 68 8.89 6.61 0.42
CA ASP A 68 9.89 7.57 -0.04
C ASP A 68 10.56 7.16 -1.35
N ASP A 69 10.24 5.99 -1.88
CA ASP A 69 10.87 5.49 -3.10
C ASP A 69 10.52 6.37 -4.29
N PRO A 70 11.51 7.02 -4.93
CA PRO A 70 11.23 7.95 -6.02
C PRO A 70 10.65 7.27 -7.26
N GLU A 71 11.01 6.01 -7.51
CA GLU A 71 10.49 5.28 -8.66
C GLU A 71 8.98 5.00 -8.49
N ILE A 72 8.59 4.63 -7.26
CA ILE A 72 7.17 4.42 -6.94
C ILE A 72 6.39 5.73 -7.04
N ARG A 73 6.93 6.81 -6.52
CA ARG A 73 6.27 8.12 -6.56
C ARG A 73 6.07 8.59 -8.00
N GLN A 74 7.10 8.44 -8.83
CA GLN A 74 7.01 8.82 -10.23
C GLN A 74 6.00 7.96 -10.98
N ALA A 75 6.02 6.65 -10.77
CA ALA A 75 5.10 5.74 -11.43
C ALA A 75 3.64 6.05 -11.05
N ALA A 76 3.39 6.34 -9.77
CA ALA A 76 2.04 6.69 -9.30
C ALA A 76 1.56 8.00 -9.95
N GLN A 77 2.44 8.98 -10.04
CA GLN A 77 2.11 10.26 -10.67
C GLN A 77 1.80 10.07 -12.16
N GLU A 78 2.60 9.29 -12.86
CA GLU A 78 2.38 9.00 -14.28
C GLU A 78 1.09 8.20 -14.52
N ALA A 79 0.70 7.37 -13.55
CA ALA A 79 -0.55 6.61 -13.61
C ALA A 79 -1.78 7.46 -13.29
N GLY A 80 -1.58 8.70 -12.85
CA GLY A 80 -2.68 9.60 -12.52
C GLY A 80 -3.17 9.50 -11.10
N LEU A 81 -2.45 8.78 -10.23
CA LEU A 81 -2.82 8.69 -8.82
C LEU A 81 -2.32 9.92 -8.08
N GLY A 82 -3.22 10.60 -7.39
CA GLY A 82 -2.86 11.67 -6.49
C GLY A 82 -2.22 11.14 -5.22
N PRO A 83 -1.66 12.02 -4.39
CA PRO A 83 -1.08 11.59 -3.12
C PRO A 83 -2.17 11.03 -2.20
N PRO A 84 -1.94 9.85 -1.60
CA PRO A 84 -2.93 9.29 -0.69
C PRO A 84 -2.89 9.95 0.67
N ASN A 85 -3.98 9.82 1.41
CA ASN A 85 -3.98 10.08 2.84
C ASN A 85 -3.46 8.80 3.50
N ALA A 86 -2.23 8.84 4.01
CA ALA A 86 -1.53 7.65 4.49
C ALA A 86 -1.38 7.66 6.01
N ARG A 87 -1.62 6.52 6.63
CA ARG A 87 -1.46 6.31 8.07
C ARG A 87 -0.78 4.97 8.31
N GLY A 88 0.01 4.90 9.38
CA GLY A 88 0.65 3.65 9.79
C GLY A 88 0.41 3.40 11.26
N TYR A 89 0.26 2.12 11.61
CA TYR A 89 -0.02 1.71 12.98
C TYR A 89 0.84 0.51 13.34
N GLN A 90 1.34 0.50 14.56
CA GLN A 90 2.06 -0.65 15.07
C GLN A 90 1.10 -1.82 15.27
N VAL A 91 1.47 -3.00 14.81
CA VAL A 91 0.68 -4.21 15.02
C VAL A 91 0.98 -4.75 16.42
N LEU A 92 -0.05 -4.90 17.24
CA LEU A 92 0.08 -5.46 18.58
C LEU A 92 -0.18 -6.96 18.59
N GLN A 93 -1.01 -7.42 17.66
CA GLN A 93 -1.32 -8.84 17.53
C GLN A 93 -1.81 -9.13 16.11
N HIS A 94 -1.31 -10.19 15.53
CA HIS A 94 -1.78 -10.68 14.24
C HIS A 94 -1.98 -12.18 14.33
N ARG A 95 -3.09 -12.67 13.80
CA ARG A 95 -3.40 -14.09 13.80
C ARG A 95 -4.03 -14.49 12.47
N THR A 96 -3.52 -15.55 11.88
CA THR A 96 -4.16 -16.17 10.73
C THR A 96 -5.19 -17.17 11.26
N VAL A 97 -6.41 -17.04 10.77
CA VAL A 97 -7.51 -17.95 11.14
C VAL A 97 -7.76 -18.88 9.99
N SER A 98 -7.73 -20.19 10.27
CA SER A 98 -7.93 -21.21 9.24
C SER A 98 -9.04 -22.18 9.60
#